data_4016414735c19963531d24f8730c2e78
#
_entry.id   4016414735c19963531d24f8730c2e78
#
_cell.length_a   1.000
_cell.length_b   1.000
_cell.length_c   1.000
_cell.angle_alpha   90.00
_cell.angle_beta   90.00
_cell.angle_gamma   90.00
#
_symmetry.space_group_name_H-M   'P 1'
#
loop_
_entity.id
_entity.type
_entity.pdbx_description
1 polymer ?
#
loop_
_entity_poly.entity_id
_entity_poly.type
_entity_poly.pdbx_seq_one_letter_code
_entity_poly.pdbx_strand_id
1 'polypeptide(L)'
;MNPKPLKLGAAYHGNRMPHHAREDMRDMMRSGMDLVVHMFSHTDWDRHKNKMKEILEISHEVGLETWVDNWGLAGPPGDKSHFLSYHPEAHQIYSDGAMDPVRVCLNSDAFRAFTREWIDTVAYIGGKTIFWDEPHLPQKEVDGRTLFSCACPHCKALFRERFGHDMPEMLTDEVKRFRLDTIAGYFAEATAYSAKKGLKNAVCVMLGEQHGVSLETLDGICGVDTLDNIGSDPYWLGVADADPYGFVYENTKKSLAVSEHFGKDHNIWIQTYANPRGREEEIVQAAEAAYDAGARTIIAWGYYGSESNDYAAENAEKTWSVTCEAFRRIREMERDRVLAANRARYLHE
;
A
#
# COMPACT_ATOMS: atom_id res chain seq x y z
N MET A 1 20.97 14.06 11.94
CA MET A 1 20.17 12.85 12.25
C MET A 1 20.97 11.62 11.84
N ASN A 2 20.97 10.56 12.64
CA ASN A 2 21.55 9.29 12.17
C ASN A 2 20.75 8.79 10.96
N PRO A 3 21.42 8.34 9.90
CA PRO A 3 20.73 7.81 8.74
C PRO A 3 19.84 6.62 9.15
N LYS A 4 18.59 6.59 8.66
CA LYS A 4 17.67 5.47 8.91
C LYS A 4 18.28 4.18 8.35
N PRO A 5 18.13 3.04 9.05
CA PRO A 5 18.62 1.75 8.54
C PRO A 5 17.87 1.36 7.26
N LEU A 6 18.62 0.76 6.34
CA LEU A 6 18.02 0.18 5.13
C LEU A 6 17.18 -1.05 5.49
N LYS A 7 15.94 -1.07 5.00
CA LYS A 7 15.03 -2.22 5.06
C LYS A 7 14.63 -2.62 3.66
N LEU A 8 14.70 -3.91 3.36
CA LEU A 8 14.27 -4.48 2.10
C LEU A 8 13.21 -5.55 2.38
N GLY A 9 12.18 -5.63 1.54
CA GLY A 9 11.09 -6.55 1.77
C GLY A 9 10.33 -6.94 0.53
N ALA A 10 9.36 -7.85 0.69
CA ALA A 10 8.44 -8.21 -0.38
C ALA A 10 7.01 -8.41 0.14
N ALA A 11 6.03 -8.13 -0.74
CA ALA A 11 4.65 -8.52 -0.55
C ALA A 11 4.51 -10.04 -0.69
N TYR A 12 3.75 -10.65 0.20
CA TYR A 12 3.52 -12.08 0.22
C TYR A 12 2.03 -12.38 0.06
N HIS A 13 1.66 -12.72 -1.16
CA HIS A 13 0.31 -13.20 -1.49
C HIS A 13 0.12 -14.69 -1.19
N GLY A 14 1.12 -15.32 -0.71
CA GLY A 14 1.41 -16.74 -0.53
C GLY A 14 0.27 -17.65 -0.13
N ASN A 15 0.60 -18.91 -0.06
CA ASN A 15 -0.34 -19.95 0.34
C ASN A 15 -0.65 -19.88 1.86
N ARG A 16 -1.69 -20.59 2.29
CA ARG A 16 -2.12 -20.65 3.70
C ARG A 16 -1.63 -21.92 4.39
N MET A 17 -0.53 -22.52 3.89
CA MET A 17 0.09 -23.73 4.43
C MET A 17 1.36 -23.34 5.20
N PRO A 18 1.37 -23.40 6.54
CA PRO A 18 2.47 -22.87 7.36
C PRO A 18 3.85 -23.46 7.03
N HIS A 19 3.93 -24.72 6.65
CA HIS A 19 5.21 -25.35 6.30
C HIS A 19 5.79 -24.81 4.97
N HIS A 20 4.95 -24.49 3.97
CA HIS A 20 5.41 -23.82 2.75
C HIS A 20 5.81 -22.37 3.08
N ALA A 21 4.97 -21.64 3.82
CA ALA A 21 5.28 -20.27 4.22
C ALA A 21 6.62 -20.18 4.98
N ARG A 22 6.97 -21.21 5.78
CA ARG A 22 8.27 -21.24 6.48
C ARG A 22 9.46 -21.27 5.51
N GLU A 23 9.37 -22.04 4.44
CA GLU A 23 10.42 -22.07 3.44
C GLU A 23 10.50 -20.77 2.63
N ASP A 24 9.36 -20.18 2.30
CA ASP A 24 9.29 -18.89 1.61
C ASP A 24 9.89 -17.76 2.47
N MET A 25 9.56 -17.72 3.79
CA MET A 25 10.15 -16.74 4.71
C MET A 25 11.67 -16.94 4.86
N ARG A 26 12.14 -18.18 4.88
CA ARG A 26 13.59 -18.49 4.90
C ARG A 26 14.26 -18.06 3.60
N ASP A 27 13.59 -18.21 2.47
CA ASP A 27 14.10 -17.76 1.18
C ASP A 27 14.25 -16.24 1.14
N MET A 28 13.23 -15.48 1.59
CA MET A 28 13.32 -14.04 1.73
C MET A 28 14.49 -13.61 2.63
N MET A 29 14.66 -14.24 3.78
CA MET A 29 15.79 -13.96 4.69
C MET A 29 17.14 -14.24 4.04
N ARG A 30 17.30 -15.38 3.37
CA ARG A 30 18.56 -15.72 2.64
C ARG A 30 18.86 -14.72 1.53
N SER A 31 17.83 -14.14 0.95
CA SER A 31 17.91 -13.09 -0.09
C SER A 31 18.17 -11.69 0.48
N GLY A 32 18.40 -11.58 1.80
CA GLY A 32 18.75 -10.32 2.45
C GLY A 32 17.58 -9.40 2.76
N MET A 33 16.35 -9.92 2.84
CA MET A 33 15.17 -9.15 3.22
C MET A 33 15.02 -9.10 4.75
N ASP A 34 14.46 -7.99 5.23
CA ASP A 34 14.17 -7.71 6.65
C ASP A 34 12.69 -7.71 6.95
N LEU A 35 11.86 -7.58 5.90
CA LEU A 35 10.44 -7.25 5.98
C LEU A 35 9.63 -8.15 5.05
N VAL A 36 8.50 -8.62 5.53
CA VAL A 36 7.44 -9.22 4.71
C VAL A 36 6.12 -8.48 4.93
N VAL A 37 5.41 -8.21 3.85
CA VAL A 37 4.06 -7.61 3.88
C VAL A 37 3.06 -8.71 3.54
N HIS A 38 2.33 -9.18 4.53
CA HIS A 38 1.33 -10.24 4.37
C HIS A 38 -0.01 -9.65 3.92
N MET A 39 -0.54 -10.14 2.80
CA MET A 39 -1.92 -9.85 2.41
C MET A 39 -2.89 -10.52 3.39
N PHE A 40 -3.88 -9.76 3.87
CA PHE A 40 -4.89 -10.25 4.79
C PHE A 40 -6.28 -9.78 4.36
N SER A 41 -6.81 -10.45 3.35
CA SER A 41 -8.10 -10.16 2.73
C SER A 41 -9.29 -10.48 3.65
N HIS A 42 -10.49 -10.12 3.22
CA HIS A 42 -11.73 -10.55 3.90
C HIS A 42 -11.86 -12.09 3.96
N THR A 43 -11.43 -12.80 2.91
CA THR A 43 -11.39 -14.27 2.92
C THR A 43 -10.43 -14.81 3.97
N ASP A 44 -9.28 -14.17 4.16
CA ASP A 44 -8.33 -14.55 5.20
C ASP A 44 -8.89 -14.30 6.61
N TRP A 45 -9.54 -13.16 6.78
CA TRP A 45 -10.22 -12.81 8.03
C TRP A 45 -11.31 -13.83 8.40
N ASP A 46 -12.14 -14.24 7.43
CA ASP A 46 -13.24 -15.20 7.64
C ASP A 46 -12.72 -16.64 7.85
N ARG A 47 -11.79 -17.10 7.02
CA ARG A 47 -11.46 -18.52 6.89
C ARG A 47 -10.08 -18.92 7.37
N HIS A 48 -9.12 -17.99 7.37
CA HIS A 48 -7.71 -18.32 7.53
C HIS A 48 -7.03 -17.62 8.71
N LYS A 49 -7.73 -16.86 9.56
CA LYS A 49 -7.12 -16.06 10.63
C LYS A 49 -6.16 -16.84 11.54
N ASN A 50 -6.50 -18.07 11.92
CA ASN A 50 -5.63 -18.88 12.75
C ASN A 50 -4.39 -19.39 11.99
N LYS A 51 -4.51 -19.63 10.67
CA LYS A 51 -3.37 -19.96 9.84
C LYS A 51 -2.47 -18.76 9.58
N MET A 52 -3.06 -17.59 9.39
CA MET A 52 -2.31 -16.34 9.30
C MET A 52 -1.54 -16.05 10.59
N LYS A 53 -2.13 -16.32 11.76
CA LYS A 53 -1.41 -16.22 13.04
C LYS A 53 -0.16 -17.10 13.06
N GLU A 54 -0.28 -18.36 12.69
CA GLU A 54 0.82 -19.34 12.60
C GLU A 54 1.90 -18.85 11.60
N ILE A 55 1.49 -18.28 10.45
CA ILE A 55 2.40 -17.75 9.43
C ILE A 55 3.12 -16.49 9.91
N LEU A 56 2.44 -15.58 10.62
CA LEU A 56 3.10 -14.41 11.19
C LEU A 56 4.09 -14.80 12.30
N GLU A 57 3.75 -15.77 13.14
CA GLU A 57 4.66 -16.34 14.14
C GLU A 57 5.92 -16.92 13.46
N ILE A 58 5.76 -17.66 12.36
CA ILE A 58 6.86 -18.18 11.55
C ILE A 58 7.73 -17.04 11.00
N SER A 59 7.12 -15.97 10.49
CA SER A 59 7.86 -14.84 9.97
C SER A 59 8.74 -14.18 11.04
N HIS A 60 8.20 -14.02 12.25
CA HIS A 60 8.95 -13.51 13.40
C HIS A 60 10.06 -14.46 13.85
N GLU A 61 9.79 -15.78 13.91
CA GLU A 61 10.80 -16.80 14.25
C GLU A 61 11.98 -16.79 13.26
N VAL A 62 11.71 -16.56 11.99
CA VAL A 62 12.73 -16.43 10.94
C VAL A 62 13.49 -15.12 11.01
N GLY A 63 12.93 -14.09 11.68
CA GLY A 63 13.57 -12.80 11.90
C GLY A 63 13.09 -11.67 10.97
N LEU A 64 11.98 -11.87 10.27
CA LEU A 64 11.37 -10.85 9.44
C LEU A 64 10.46 -9.92 10.25
N GLU A 65 10.53 -8.62 10.01
CA GLU A 65 9.48 -7.66 10.40
C GLU A 65 8.22 -7.98 9.60
N THR A 66 7.04 -7.85 10.20
CA THR A 66 5.78 -8.14 9.53
C THR A 66 4.89 -6.91 9.41
N TRP A 67 4.45 -6.61 8.21
CA TRP A 67 3.32 -5.72 7.95
C TRP A 67 2.13 -6.55 7.49
N VAL A 68 0.93 -6.04 7.69
CA VAL A 68 -0.32 -6.68 7.29
C VAL A 68 -1.08 -5.70 6.41
N ASP A 69 -1.32 -6.11 5.19
CA ASP A 69 -1.96 -5.32 4.16
C ASP A 69 -3.47 -5.58 4.14
N ASN A 70 -4.26 -4.51 4.01
CA ASN A 70 -5.72 -4.57 3.88
C ASN A 70 -6.21 -4.91 2.46
N TRP A 71 -5.35 -5.43 1.61
CA TRP A 71 -5.65 -5.87 0.25
C TRP A 71 -6.90 -6.78 0.22
N GLY A 72 -7.91 -6.40 -0.59
CA GLY A 72 -9.16 -7.17 -0.66
C GLY A 72 -10.14 -6.96 0.52
N LEU A 73 -10.01 -5.87 1.28
CA LEU A 73 -10.93 -5.54 2.37
C LEU A 73 -12.16 -4.74 1.88
N ALA A 74 -11.94 -3.72 1.06
CA ALA A 74 -12.97 -2.74 0.67
C ALA A 74 -13.15 -2.55 -0.84
N GLY A 75 -12.44 -3.32 -1.65
CA GLY A 75 -12.44 -3.24 -3.11
C GLY A 75 -11.04 -3.41 -3.70
N PRO A 76 -10.87 -3.14 -4.99
CA PRO A 76 -9.55 -3.19 -5.63
C PRO A 76 -8.60 -2.13 -5.04
N PRO A 77 -7.28 -2.39 -5.06
CA PRO A 77 -6.70 -3.63 -5.57
C PRO A 77 -6.98 -4.82 -4.66
N GLY A 78 -7.03 -6.01 -5.24
CA GLY A 78 -6.99 -7.23 -4.48
C GLY A 78 -8.25 -8.11 -4.56
N ASP A 79 -8.30 -9.10 -3.67
CA ASP A 79 -9.43 -10.01 -3.53
C ASP A 79 -10.73 -9.22 -3.28
N LYS A 80 -11.80 -9.64 -3.93
CA LYS A 80 -13.12 -9.05 -3.69
C LYS A 80 -13.59 -9.36 -2.27
N SER A 81 -13.97 -8.33 -1.55
CA SER A 81 -14.56 -8.49 -0.23
C SER A 81 -15.95 -9.12 -0.32
N HIS A 82 -16.22 -10.11 0.53
CA HIS A 82 -17.57 -10.66 0.68
C HIS A 82 -18.51 -9.73 1.47
N PHE A 83 -18.01 -8.64 2.03
CA PHE A 83 -18.76 -7.70 2.85
C PHE A 83 -20.04 -7.22 2.13
N LEU A 84 -19.93 -6.86 0.87
CA LEU A 84 -21.05 -6.35 0.07
C LEU A 84 -22.15 -7.39 -0.19
N SER A 85 -21.85 -8.69 -0.07
CA SER A 85 -22.87 -9.73 -0.17
C SER A 85 -23.81 -9.75 1.05
N TYR A 86 -23.32 -9.29 2.20
CA TYR A 86 -24.11 -9.19 3.45
C TYR A 86 -24.65 -7.79 3.67
N HIS A 87 -24.00 -6.78 3.07
CA HIS A 87 -24.31 -5.36 3.21
C HIS A 87 -24.47 -4.68 1.84
N PRO A 88 -25.50 -5.06 1.05
CA PRO A 88 -25.68 -4.49 -0.30
C PRO A 88 -25.95 -2.99 -0.30
N GLU A 89 -26.45 -2.44 0.82
CA GLU A 89 -26.62 -0.99 1.03
C GLU A 89 -25.31 -0.22 1.11
N ALA A 90 -24.21 -0.89 1.36
CA ALA A 90 -22.88 -0.30 1.51
C ALA A 90 -22.11 -0.16 0.19
N HIS A 91 -22.67 -0.54 -0.96
CA HIS A 91 -22.02 -0.30 -2.24
C HIS A 91 -21.74 1.19 -2.48
N GLN A 92 -20.59 1.49 -3.07
CA GLN A 92 -20.37 2.80 -3.65
C GLN A 92 -21.30 2.98 -4.87
N ILE A 93 -21.85 4.17 -5.01
CA ILE A 93 -22.70 4.56 -6.15
C ILE A 93 -21.98 5.72 -6.84
N TYR A 94 -21.86 5.64 -8.17
CA TYR A 94 -21.35 6.75 -8.96
C TYR A 94 -22.40 7.87 -9.10
N SER A 95 -21.95 9.05 -9.49
CA SER A 95 -22.83 10.24 -9.63
C SER A 95 -23.97 10.06 -10.65
N ASP A 96 -23.82 9.17 -11.62
CA ASP A 96 -24.86 8.77 -12.60
C ASP A 96 -25.84 7.72 -12.06
N GLY A 97 -25.67 7.26 -10.82
CA GLY A 97 -26.49 6.22 -10.21
C GLY A 97 -25.99 4.79 -10.45
N ALA A 98 -24.94 4.58 -11.23
CA ALA A 98 -24.35 3.26 -11.43
C ALA A 98 -23.70 2.74 -10.13
N MET A 99 -24.00 1.49 -9.78
CA MET A 99 -23.41 0.83 -8.62
C MET A 99 -22.00 0.33 -8.95
N ASP A 100 -21.06 0.57 -8.04
CA ASP A 100 -19.78 -0.10 -8.10
C ASP A 100 -19.92 -1.51 -7.49
N PRO A 101 -19.63 -2.58 -8.24
CA PRO A 101 -19.92 -3.94 -7.79
C PRO A 101 -18.98 -4.45 -6.69
N VAL A 102 -17.86 -3.75 -6.44
CA VAL A 102 -16.80 -4.28 -5.59
C VAL A 102 -16.32 -3.31 -4.52
N ARG A 103 -16.65 -2.01 -4.60
CA ARG A 103 -16.17 -1.01 -3.64
C ARG A 103 -17.19 -0.68 -2.58
N VAL A 104 -16.73 -0.59 -1.35
CA VAL A 104 -17.54 -0.28 -0.16
C VAL A 104 -17.52 1.22 0.11
N CYS A 105 -18.68 1.79 0.46
CA CYS A 105 -18.80 3.17 0.90
C CYS A 105 -18.08 3.38 2.26
N LEU A 106 -17.09 4.28 2.31
CA LEU A 106 -16.32 4.57 3.51
C LEU A 106 -17.12 5.28 4.61
N ASN A 107 -18.31 5.80 4.29
CA ASN A 107 -19.26 6.35 5.26
C ASN A 107 -20.25 5.31 5.80
N SER A 108 -20.18 4.05 5.36
CA SER A 108 -21.02 2.97 5.91
C SER A 108 -20.62 2.65 7.36
N ASP A 109 -21.55 2.81 8.30
CA ASP A 109 -21.33 2.45 9.72
C ASP A 109 -21.00 0.97 9.88
N ALA A 110 -21.68 0.11 9.10
CA ALA A 110 -21.42 -1.32 9.09
C ALA A 110 -19.98 -1.63 8.64
N PHE A 111 -19.49 -0.94 7.60
CA PHE A 111 -18.12 -1.12 7.13
C PHE A 111 -17.09 -0.58 8.14
N ARG A 112 -17.34 0.55 8.75
CA ARG A 112 -16.47 1.08 9.81
C ARG A 112 -16.41 0.14 11.03
N ALA A 113 -17.52 -0.48 11.39
CA ALA A 113 -17.55 -1.52 12.42
C ALA A 113 -16.71 -2.74 12.01
N PHE A 114 -16.88 -3.24 10.79
CA PHE A 114 -16.09 -4.34 10.25
C PHE A 114 -14.59 -4.01 10.17
N THR A 115 -14.23 -2.78 9.79
CA THR A 115 -12.82 -2.34 9.80
C THR A 115 -12.22 -2.48 11.20
N ARG A 116 -12.94 -2.12 12.26
CA ARG A 116 -12.46 -2.30 13.65
C ARG A 116 -12.28 -3.78 14.01
N GLU A 117 -13.20 -4.65 13.61
CA GLU A 117 -13.07 -6.10 13.82
C GLU A 117 -11.89 -6.69 13.05
N TRP A 118 -11.64 -6.20 11.85
CA TRP A 118 -10.48 -6.57 11.06
C TRP A 118 -9.18 -6.15 11.76
N ILE A 119 -9.09 -4.91 12.25
CA ILE A 119 -7.94 -4.40 13.01
C ILE A 119 -7.72 -5.23 14.28
N ASP A 120 -8.78 -5.59 15.02
CA ASP A 120 -8.70 -6.47 16.19
C ASP A 120 -8.11 -7.84 15.81
N THR A 121 -8.48 -8.34 14.64
CA THR A 121 -7.95 -9.61 14.14
C THR A 121 -6.48 -9.46 13.73
N VAL A 122 -6.06 -8.34 13.12
CA VAL A 122 -4.65 -8.08 12.82
C VAL A 122 -3.81 -8.09 14.10
N ALA A 123 -4.29 -7.47 15.17
CA ALA A 123 -3.63 -7.52 16.47
C ALA A 123 -3.57 -8.96 17.03
N TYR A 124 -4.68 -9.71 16.93
CA TYR A 124 -4.77 -11.10 17.38
C TYR A 124 -3.79 -12.04 16.66
N ILE A 125 -3.62 -11.88 15.35
CA ILE A 125 -2.69 -12.72 14.57
C ILE A 125 -1.22 -12.31 14.74
N GLY A 126 -0.93 -11.25 15.51
CA GLY A 126 0.43 -10.81 15.83
C GLY A 126 1.01 -9.79 14.86
N GLY A 127 0.19 -9.15 14.01
CA GLY A 127 0.60 -8.05 13.16
C GLY A 127 1.26 -6.93 13.97
N LYS A 128 2.22 -6.22 13.37
CA LYS A 128 2.93 -5.09 14.01
C LYS A 128 2.62 -3.76 13.35
N THR A 129 2.44 -3.77 12.04
CA THR A 129 2.11 -2.60 11.24
C THR A 129 0.98 -2.97 10.30
N ILE A 130 -0.05 -2.14 10.22
CA ILE A 130 -1.04 -2.21 9.13
C ILE A 130 -0.53 -1.38 7.98
N PHE A 131 -0.54 -1.97 6.80
CA PHE A 131 -0.30 -1.27 5.55
C PHE A 131 -1.65 -0.97 4.89
N TRP A 132 -1.96 0.31 4.71
CA TRP A 132 -3.18 0.80 4.09
C TRP A 132 -2.91 1.04 2.61
N ASP A 133 -3.46 0.15 1.79
CA ASP A 133 -3.25 0.17 0.35
C ASP A 133 -4.21 1.15 -0.33
N GLU A 134 -3.65 2.14 -1.02
CA GLU A 134 -4.30 3.12 -1.89
C GLU A 134 -5.68 3.66 -1.40
N PRO A 135 -5.77 4.33 -0.25
CA PRO A 135 -7.04 4.85 0.25
C PRO A 135 -7.55 6.00 -0.62
N HIS A 136 -8.36 5.69 -1.64
CA HIS A 136 -8.95 6.69 -2.54
C HIS A 136 -10.40 6.33 -2.92
N LEU A 137 -11.16 7.33 -3.41
CA LEU A 137 -12.48 7.12 -4.02
C LEU A 137 -12.35 7.20 -5.54
N PRO A 138 -12.91 6.25 -6.30
CA PRO A 138 -12.71 6.19 -7.74
C PRO A 138 -13.39 7.34 -8.49
N GLN A 139 -12.77 7.69 -9.62
CA GLN A 139 -13.29 8.54 -10.67
C GLN A 139 -13.18 7.79 -12.00
N LYS A 140 -14.02 8.13 -12.95
CA LYS A 140 -13.94 7.62 -14.32
C LYS A 140 -14.45 8.66 -15.30
N GLU A 141 -13.81 8.73 -16.47
CA GLU A 141 -14.27 9.56 -17.57
C GLU A 141 -15.22 8.77 -18.45
N VAL A 142 -16.44 9.30 -18.67
CA VAL A 142 -17.45 8.71 -19.54
C VAL A 142 -18.07 9.82 -20.37
N ASP A 143 -17.96 9.74 -21.68
CA ASP A 143 -18.52 10.72 -22.64
C ASP A 143 -18.14 12.19 -22.32
N GLY A 144 -16.88 12.41 -21.92
CA GLY A 144 -16.35 13.73 -21.58
C GLY A 144 -16.87 14.29 -20.24
N ARG A 145 -17.45 13.45 -19.38
CA ARG A 145 -17.86 13.80 -18.02
C ARG A 145 -17.10 12.97 -17.00
N THR A 146 -16.61 13.61 -15.95
CA THR A 146 -16.02 12.93 -14.82
C THR A 146 -17.11 12.40 -13.89
N LEU A 147 -17.33 11.09 -13.88
CA LEU A 147 -18.16 10.42 -12.90
C LEU A 147 -17.33 10.13 -11.65
N PHE A 148 -17.91 10.35 -10.48
CA PHE A 148 -17.24 10.15 -9.18
C PHE A 148 -18.08 9.27 -8.25
N SER A 149 -17.47 8.64 -7.29
CA SER A 149 -18.12 8.02 -6.13
C SER A 149 -17.64 8.71 -4.83
N CYS A 150 -18.30 8.61 -3.66
CA CYS A 150 -19.55 7.89 -3.48
C CYS A 150 -20.72 8.89 -3.46
N ALA A 151 -21.72 8.61 -4.28
CA ALA A 151 -22.97 9.34 -4.33
C ALA A 151 -24.17 8.46 -3.89
N CYS A 152 -23.94 7.51 -2.97
CA CYS A 152 -25.01 6.67 -2.41
C CYS A 152 -25.99 7.53 -1.56
N PRO A 153 -27.19 7.03 -1.24
CA PRO A 153 -28.18 7.79 -0.48
C PRO A 153 -27.63 8.32 0.85
N HIS A 154 -26.80 7.54 1.55
CA HIS A 154 -26.15 7.97 2.80
C HIS A 154 -25.20 9.14 2.58
N CYS A 155 -24.30 9.05 1.59
CA CYS A 155 -23.37 10.14 1.25
C CYS A 155 -24.10 11.40 0.79
N LYS A 156 -25.18 11.27 0.01
CA LYS A 156 -26.03 12.42 -0.38
C LYS A 156 -26.70 13.09 0.81
N ALA A 157 -27.11 12.32 1.82
CA ALA A 157 -27.67 12.87 3.06
C ALA A 157 -26.61 13.65 3.86
N LEU A 158 -25.42 13.07 4.05
CA LEU A 158 -24.30 13.73 4.71
C LEU A 158 -23.83 14.99 3.96
N PHE A 159 -23.83 14.95 2.64
CA PHE A 159 -23.50 16.13 1.83
C PHE A 159 -24.50 17.25 2.05
N ARG A 160 -25.82 16.92 2.00
CA ARG A 160 -26.88 17.91 2.24
C ARG A 160 -26.81 18.49 3.65
N GLU A 161 -26.56 17.68 4.66
CA GLU A 161 -26.35 18.15 6.04
C GLU A 161 -25.21 19.18 6.14
N ARG A 162 -24.13 18.92 5.43
CA ARG A 162 -22.93 19.74 5.48
C ARG A 162 -23.01 21.04 4.67
N PHE A 163 -23.54 20.97 3.44
CA PHE A 163 -23.55 22.08 2.49
C PHE A 163 -24.91 22.77 2.33
N GLY A 164 -25.99 22.21 2.90
CA GLY A 164 -27.33 22.80 2.89
C GLY A 164 -28.13 22.63 1.58
N HIS A 165 -27.60 21.87 0.62
CA HIS A 165 -28.25 21.56 -0.66
C HIS A 165 -27.91 20.15 -1.14
N ASP A 166 -28.60 19.69 -2.19
CA ASP A 166 -28.38 18.37 -2.76
C ASP A 166 -27.01 18.23 -3.41
N MET A 167 -26.42 17.04 -3.32
CA MET A 167 -25.14 16.73 -3.95
C MET A 167 -25.27 16.85 -5.48
N PRO A 168 -24.45 17.69 -6.13
CA PRO A 168 -24.43 17.81 -7.58
C PRO A 168 -24.02 16.51 -8.27
N GLU A 169 -24.50 16.28 -9.51
CA GLU A 169 -24.02 15.18 -10.35
C GLU A 169 -22.63 15.43 -10.93
N MET A 170 -22.20 16.68 -10.99
CA MET A 170 -20.90 17.08 -11.47
C MET A 170 -19.88 17.15 -10.33
N LEU A 171 -18.61 16.88 -10.63
CA LEU A 171 -17.50 16.94 -9.68
C LEU A 171 -17.13 18.41 -9.38
N THR A 172 -17.96 19.09 -8.58
CA THR A 172 -17.70 20.45 -8.09
C THR A 172 -16.64 20.46 -6.97
N ASP A 173 -16.14 21.64 -6.61
CA ASP A 173 -15.16 21.77 -5.51
C ASP A 173 -15.74 21.33 -4.16
N GLU A 174 -17.05 21.55 -3.91
CA GLU A 174 -17.72 21.04 -2.71
C GLU A 174 -17.78 19.50 -2.70
N VAL A 175 -18.05 18.86 -3.85
CA VAL A 175 -18.03 17.41 -3.99
C VAL A 175 -16.60 16.86 -3.79
N LYS A 176 -15.60 17.50 -4.38
CA LYS A 176 -14.18 17.14 -4.14
C LYS A 176 -13.87 17.21 -2.65
N ARG A 177 -14.23 18.32 -2.00
CA ARG A 177 -14.00 18.51 -0.57
C ARG A 177 -14.70 17.45 0.28
N PHE A 178 -15.97 17.15 -0.02
CA PHE A 178 -16.72 16.10 0.68
C PHE A 178 -16.02 14.72 0.56
N ARG A 179 -15.54 14.39 -0.63
CA ARG A 179 -14.83 13.12 -0.87
C ARG A 179 -13.50 13.05 -0.11
N LEU A 180 -12.74 14.14 -0.10
CA LEU A 180 -11.51 14.25 0.67
C LEU A 180 -11.75 14.03 2.16
N ASP A 181 -12.74 14.74 2.71
CA ASP A 181 -13.05 14.62 4.14
C ASP A 181 -13.64 13.25 4.50
N THR A 182 -14.32 12.59 3.55
CA THR A 182 -14.78 11.19 3.73
C THR A 182 -13.57 10.25 3.87
N ILE A 183 -12.58 10.33 2.97
CA ILE A 183 -11.37 9.50 3.04
C ILE A 183 -10.59 9.82 4.32
N ALA A 184 -10.34 11.10 4.58
CA ALA A 184 -9.60 11.56 5.75
C ALA A 184 -10.26 11.12 7.07
N GLY A 185 -11.58 11.25 7.17
CA GLY A 185 -12.33 10.83 8.36
C GLY A 185 -12.29 9.32 8.59
N TYR A 186 -12.46 8.52 7.54
CA TYR A 186 -12.33 7.06 7.63
C TYR A 186 -10.92 6.66 8.05
N PHE A 187 -9.91 7.23 7.39
CA PHE A 187 -8.52 6.91 7.62
C PHE A 187 -8.06 7.30 9.04
N ALA A 188 -8.43 8.50 9.49
CA ALA A 188 -8.14 8.95 10.86
C ALA A 188 -8.77 8.05 11.92
N GLU A 189 -10.03 7.61 11.72
CA GLU A 189 -10.70 6.68 12.63
C GLU A 189 -10.00 5.33 12.67
N ALA A 190 -9.70 4.75 11.50
CA ALA A 190 -9.08 3.44 11.39
C ALA A 190 -7.68 3.42 12.00
N THR A 191 -6.83 4.41 11.66
CA THR A 191 -5.46 4.51 12.19
C THR A 191 -5.44 4.82 13.69
N ALA A 192 -6.35 5.65 14.19
CA ALA A 192 -6.47 5.90 15.62
C ALA A 192 -6.91 4.64 16.39
N TYR A 193 -7.79 3.84 15.81
CA TYR A 193 -8.19 2.57 16.42
C TYR A 193 -7.05 1.55 16.44
N SER A 194 -6.32 1.40 15.33
CA SER A 194 -5.17 0.50 15.25
C SER A 194 -4.03 0.91 16.20
N ALA A 195 -3.76 2.21 16.35
CA ALA A 195 -2.78 2.73 17.29
C ALA A 195 -3.13 2.40 18.74
N LYS A 196 -4.43 2.44 19.12
CA LYS A 196 -4.90 1.99 20.45
C LYS A 196 -4.67 0.51 20.71
N LYS A 197 -4.53 -0.31 19.64
CA LYS A 197 -4.15 -1.73 19.73
C LYS A 197 -2.64 -1.95 19.73
N GLY A 198 -1.85 -0.89 19.71
CA GLY A 198 -0.38 -0.95 19.68
C GLY A 198 0.19 -1.27 18.28
N LEU A 199 -0.61 -1.10 17.22
CA LEU A 199 -0.19 -1.29 15.84
C LEU A 199 0.31 0.03 15.26
N LYS A 200 1.33 -0.04 14.41
CA LYS A 200 1.76 1.06 13.55
C LYS A 200 0.92 1.12 12.28
N ASN A 201 0.95 2.26 11.61
CA ASN A 201 0.23 2.50 10.37
C ASN A 201 1.19 2.98 9.29
N ALA A 202 1.21 2.28 8.18
CA ALA A 202 1.87 2.68 6.94
C ALA A 202 0.82 2.84 5.84
N VAL A 203 1.04 3.74 4.89
CA VAL A 203 0.14 3.94 3.76
C VAL A 203 0.90 3.96 2.45
N CYS A 204 0.30 3.42 1.39
CA CYS A 204 0.66 3.71 0.01
C CYS A 204 -0.32 4.74 -0.55
N VAL A 205 0.19 5.85 -1.08
CA VAL A 205 -0.63 6.85 -1.76
C VAL A 205 -0.20 6.98 -3.22
N MET A 206 -1.18 6.96 -4.10
CA MET A 206 -0.94 7.21 -5.52
C MET A 206 -0.70 8.71 -5.72
N LEU A 207 0.49 9.06 -6.23
CA LEU A 207 0.88 10.44 -6.48
C LEU A 207 0.53 10.83 -7.93
N GLY A 208 -0.67 11.35 -8.16
CA GLY A 208 -1.06 11.83 -9.47
C GLY A 208 -2.49 12.34 -9.55
N GLU A 209 -2.71 13.41 -10.32
CA GLU A 209 -4.04 14.00 -10.51
C GLU A 209 -5.04 13.03 -11.16
N GLN A 210 -4.55 12.08 -11.98
CA GLN A 210 -5.39 11.05 -12.60
C GLN A 210 -6.12 10.16 -11.60
N HIS A 211 -5.65 10.09 -10.35
CA HIS A 211 -6.29 9.33 -9.28
C HIS A 211 -7.18 10.21 -8.38
N GLY A 212 -7.36 11.48 -8.73
CA GLY A 212 -8.07 12.44 -7.90
C GLY A 212 -7.31 12.81 -6.62
N VAL A 213 -6.00 12.50 -6.57
CA VAL A 213 -5.12 12.80 -5.46
C VAL A 213 -4.35 14.08 -5.77
N SER A 214 -4.69 15.16 -5.08
CA SER A 214 -3.94 16.41 -5.06
C SER A 214 -3.12 16.50 -3.77
N LEU A 215 -2.25 17.49 -3.65
CA LEU A 215 -1.57 17.78 -2.37
C LEU A 215 -2.56 18.01 -1.22
N GLU A 216 -3.72 18.61 -1.49
CA GLU A 216 -4.78 18.79 -0.49
C GLU A 216 -5.39 17.47 -0.02
N THR A 217 -5.49 16.48 -0.92
CA THR A 217 -5.92 15.11 -0.55
C THR A 217 -4.91 14.46 0.39
N LEU A 218 -3.64 14.66 0.13
CA LEU A 218 -2.55 14.11 0.94
C LEU A 218 -2.57 14.66 2.35
N ASP A 219 -2.93 15.96 2.57
CA ASP A 219 -3.06 16.54 3.91
C ASP A 219 -4.03 15.74 4.79
N GLY A 220 -5.18 15.33 4.26
CA GLY A 220 -6.18 14.56 4.99
C GLY A 220 -5.77 13.13 5.34
N ILE A 221 -4.85 12.52 4.59
CA ILE A 221 -4.36 11.16 4.82
C ILE A 221 -3.01 11.21 5.54
N CYS A 222 -2.04 11.91 4.97
CA CYS A 222 -0.65 11.94 5.43
C CYS A 222 -0.46 12.79 6.69
N GLY A 223 -1.32 13.80 6.91
CA GLY A 223 -1.33 14.64 8.11
C GLY A 223 -1.90 13.99 9.37
N VAL A 224 -2.44 12.77 9.30
CA VAL A 224 -2.99 12.09 10.46
C VAL A 224 -1.89 11.72 11.45
N ASP A 225 -2.05 12.14 12.73
CA ASP A 225 -1.03 11.94 13.78
C ASP A 225 -0.67 10.48 14.01
N THR A 226 -1.63 9.57 13.88
CA THR A 226 -1.49 8.13 14.10
C THR A 226 -0.93 7.37 12.90
N LEU A 227 -0.55 8.05 11.83
CA LEU A 227 0.19 7.49 10.71
C LEU A 227 1.69 7.56 10.99
N ASP A 228 2.39 6.46 10.79
CA ASP A 228 3.83 6.34 11.04
C ASP A 228 4.68 6.44 9.78
N ASN A 229 4.17 5.98 8.64
CA ASN A 229 4.95 5.78 7.42
C ASN A 229 4.11 6.08 6.18
N ILE A 230 4.70 6.83 5.23
CA ILE A 230 4.06 7.22 3.97
C ILE A 230 4.90 6.67 2.82
N GLY A 231 4.25 6.09 1.83
CA GLY A 231 4.90 5.57 0.63
C GLY A 231 4.09 5.78 -0.63
N SER A 232 4.68 5.33 -1.74
CA SER A 232 4.00 5.20 -3.02
C SER A 232 4.60 4.06 -3.84
N ASP A 233 3.98 3.76 -4.96
CA ASP A 233 4.22 2.60 -5.80
C ASP A 233 4.41 3.02 -7.27
N PRO A 234 5.54 3.61 -7.64
CA PRO A 234 5.82 4.08 -8.98
C PRO A 234 6.02 2.91 -9.97
N TYR A 235 4.94 2.24 -10.30
CA TYR A 235 4.95 1.14 -11.25
C TYR A 235 5.07 1.65 -12.68
N TRP A 236 6.15 1.28 -13.37
CA TRP A 236 6.53 1.84 -14.66
C TRP A 236 6.02 1.04 -15.86
N LEU A 237 5.71 -0.26 -15.70
CA LEU A 237 5.37 -1.14 -16.82
C LEU A 237 4.10 -0.73 -17.57
N GLY A 238 3.16 -0.05 -16.92
CA GLY A 238 1.93 0.47 -17.51
C GLY A 238 2.06 1.88 -18.12
N VAL A 239 3.22 2.50 -18.03
CA VAL A 239 3.46 3.87 -18.51
C VAL A 239 4.19 3.82 -19.84
N ALA A 240 3.60 4.42 -20.89
CA ALA A 240 4.20 4.43 -22.21
C ALA A 240 5.57 5.13 -22.18
N ASP A 241 6.56 4.49 -22.81
CA ASP A 241 7.94 5.00 -22.98
C ASP A 241 8.64 5.40 -21.65
N ALA A 242 8.18 4.88 -20.50
CA ALA A 242 8.83 5.15 -19.23
C ALA A 242 10.24 4.55 -19.20
N ASP A 243 11.23 5.38 -18.89
CA ASP A 243 12.54 4.93 -18.42
C ASP A 243 12.40 4.44 -16.97
N PRO A 244 12.65 3.16 -16.67
CA PRO A 244 12.41 2.60 -15.32
C PRO A 244 13.17 3.35 -14.23
N TYR A 245 14.45 3.68 -14.48
CA TYR A 245 15.26 4.40 -13.52
C TYR A 245 14.73 5.82 -13.28
N GLY A 246 14.59 6.62 -14.32
CA GLY A 246 14.13 8.01 -14.21
C GLY A 246 12.74 8.12 -13.61
N PHE A 247 11.81 7.27 -14.05
CA PHE A 247 10.43 7.25 -13.54
C PHE A 247 10.39 6.94 -12.04
N VAL A 248 11.06 5.89 -11.58
CA VAL A 248 11.07 5.50 -10.17
C VAL A 248 11.83 6.52 -9.33
N TYR A 249 12.98 7.04 -9.81
CA TYR A 249 13.74 8.06 -9.10
C TYR A 249 12.90 9.31 -8.81
N GLU A 250 12.29 9.90 -9.84
CA GLU A 250 11.53 11.14 -9.70
C GLU A 250 10.28 10.96 -8.80
N ASN A 251 9.56 9.85 -8.93
CA ASN A 251 8.40 9.58 -8.08
C ASN A 251 8.81 9.27 -6.64
N THR A 252 9.93 8.58 -6.42
CA THR A 252 10.48 8.37 -5.08
C THR A 252 10.86 9.70 -4.43
N LYS A 253 11.48 10.64 -5.17
CA LYS A 253 11.80 11.99 -4.65
C LYS A 253 10.54 12.74 -4.22
N LYS A 254 9.47 12.70 -5.02
CA LYS A 254 8.18 13.31 -4.68
C LYS A 254 7.58 12.69 -3.41
N SER A 255 7.55 11.38 -3.32
CA SER A 255 7.04 10.65 -2.15
C SER A 255 7.85 10.94 -0.88
N LEU A 256 9.18 11.00 -0.98
CA LEU A 256 10.05 11.39 0.12
C LEU A 256 9.75 12.80 0.61
N ALA A 257 9.57 13.75 -0.29
CA ALA A 257 9.25 15.14 0.07
C ALA A 257 7.92 15.22 0.85
N VAL A 258 6.91 14.41 0.49
CA VAL A 258 5.66 14.30 1.24
C VAL A 258 5.93 13.74 2.64
N SER A 259 6.68 12.64 2.75
CA SER A 259 7.00 12.03 4.06
C SER A 259 7.77 12.99 4.96
N GLU A 260 8.73 13.73 4.41
CA GLU A 260 9.52 14.75 5.13
C GLU A 260 8.64 15.91 5.60
N HIS A 261 7.71 16.39 4.75
CA HIS A 261 6.78 17.46 5.09
C HIS A 261 5.93 17.10 6.33
N PHE A 262 5.45 15.88 6.41
CA PHE A 262 4.64 15.40 7.54
C PHE A 262 5.47 14.79 8.68
N GLY A 263 6.80 14.73 8.57
CA GLY A 263 7.68 14.17 9.59
C GLY A 263 7.51 12.66 9.82
N LYS A 264 7.13 11.93 8.77
CA LYS A 264 6.86 10.49 8.82
C LYS A 264 8.03 9.66 8.25
N ASP A 265 8.04 8.36 8.54
CA ASP A 265 8.90 7.41 7.85
C ASP A 265 8.45 7.25 6.39
N HIS A 266 9.30 6.66 5.57
CA HIS A 266 9.04 6.50 4.14
C HIS A 266 9.20 5.04 3.71
N ASN A 267 8.33 4.59 2.81
CA ASN A 267 8.46 3.34 2.06
C ASN A 267 8.25 3.58 0.57
N ILE A 268 8.83 2.73 -0.27
CA ILE A 268 8.61 2.75 -1.71
C ILE A 268 8.44 1.33 -2.22
N TRP A 269 7.52 1.15 -3.16
CA TRP A 269 7.26 -0.12 -3.79
C TRP A 269 7.84 -0.18 -5.19
N ILE A 270 8.44 -1.29 -5.54
CA ILE A 270 8.92 -1.58 -6.89
C ILE A 270 8.12 -2.72 -7.50
N GLN A 271 7.84 -2.59 -8.79
CA GLN A 271 7.02 -3.55 -9.52
C GLN A 271 7.83 -4.84 -9.80
N THR A 272 7.33 -5.97 -9.30
CA THR A 272 7.89 -7.30 -9.57
C THR A 272 6.78 -8.30 -9.97
N TYR A 273 5.62 -7.79 -10.33
CA TYR A 273 4.48 -8.53 -10.85
C TYR A 273 4.23 -8.14 -12.29
N ALA A 274 3.53 -9.00 -13.04
CA ALA A 274 3.16 -8.77 -14.44
C ALA A 274 4.33 -8.35 -15.34
N ASN A 275 5.58 -8.68 -14.96
CA ASN A 275 6.75 -8.38 -15.76
C ASN A 275 6.75 -9.23 -17.04
N PRO A 276 6.79 -8.59 -18.23
CA PRO A 276 6.97 -9.29 -19.48
C PRO A 276 8.34 -9.96 -19.54
N ARG A 277 8.41 -11.09 -20.18
CA ARG A 277 9.69 -11.81 -20.41
C ARG A 277 10.67 -10.91 -21.18
N GLY A 278 11.90 -10.81 -20.67
CA GLY A 278 12.97 -10.00 -21.22
C GLY A 278 13.05 -8.58 -20.65
N ARG A 279 12.11 -8.18 -19.74
CA ARG A 279 12.15 -6.89 -19.06
C ARG A 279 12.52 -7.02 -17.57
N GLU A 280 12.93 -8.19 -17.12
CA GLU A 280 13.22 -8.45 -15.70
C GLU A 280 14.37 -7.59 -15.16
N GLU A 281 15.37 -7.25 -15.98
CA GLU A 281 16.51 -6.41 -15.58
C GLU A 281 16.12 -4.95 -15.24
N GLU A 282 14.94 -4.50 -15.66
CA GLU A 282 14.40 -3.20 -15.26
C GLU A 282 14.13 -3.10 -13.76
N ILE A 283 13.92 -4.22 -13.08
CA ILE A 283 13.77 -4.28 -11.62
C ILE A 283 15.03 -3.79 -10.92
N VAL A 284 16.22 -4.11 -11.46
CA VAL A 284 17.49 -3.61 -10.91
C VAL A 284 17.54 -2.09 -11.01
N GLN A 285 17.22 -1.55 -12.19
CA GLN A 285 17.20 -0.10 -12.42
C GLN A 285 16.22 0.62 -11.49
N ALA A 286 15.02 0.08 -11.32
CA ALA A 286 14.00 0.63 -10.44
C ALA A 286 14.42 0.61 -8.95
N ALA A 287 15.02 -0.50 -8.50
CA ALA A 287 15.47 -0.65 -7.12
C ALA A 287 16.66 0.27 -6.80
N GLU A 288 17.64 0.37 -7.71
CA GLU A 288 18.76 1.30 -7.59
C GLU A 288 18.28 2.76 -7.60
N ALA A 289 17.32 3.11 -8.50
CA ALA A 289 16.72 4.43 -8.55
C ALA A 289 16.02 4.83 -7.24
N ALA A 290 15.25 3.92 -6.65
CA ALA A 290 14.60 4.14 -5.36
C ALA A 290 15.64 4.40 -4.25
N TYR A 291 16.72 3.61 -4.20
CA TYR A 291 17.81 3.78 -3.25
C TYR A 291 18.55 5.10 -3.45
N ASP A 292 18.92 5.44 -4.68
CA ASP A 292 19.65 6.67 -5.03
C ASP A 292 18.82 7.93 -4.78
N ALA A 293 17.50 7.84 -4.97
CA ALA A 293 16.57 8.91 -4.59
C ALA A 293 16.52 9.16 -3.08
N GLY A 294 16.96 8.21 -2.25
CA GLY A 294 17.04 8.35 -0.80
C GLY A 294 16.12 7.43 -0.01
N ALA A 295 15.34 6.56 -0.66
CA ALA A 295 14.50 5.59 0.05
C ALA A 295 15.35 4.64 0.91
N ARG A 296 14.81 4.27 2.08
CA ARG A 296 15.45 3.35 3.03
C ARG A 296 14.54 2.18 3.44
N THR A 297 13.30 2.18 3.01
CA THR A 297 12.43 1.00 3.02
C THR A 297 11.96 0.78 1.60
N ILE A 298 12.43 -0.30 0.96
CA ILE A 298 12.14 -0.63 -0.44
C ILE A 298 11.50 -2.02 -0.45
N ILE A 299 10.32 -2.12 -1.05
CA ILE A 299 9.49 -3.32 -0.99
C ILE A 299 9.15 -3.76 -2.41
N ALA A 300 9.35 -5.04 -2.73
CA ALA A 300 8.97 -5.63 -4.00
C ALA A 300 7.50 -6.07 -3.96
N TRP A 301 6.73 -5.72 -4.96
CA TRP A 301 5.38 -6.26 -5.14
C TRP A 301 5.41 -7.27 -6.29
N GLY A 302 5.59 -8.59 -6.05
CA GLY A 302 5.53 -9.37 -4.81
C GLY A 302 6.55 -10.51 -4.82
N TYR A 303 6.51 -11.32 -3.77
CA TYR A 303 7.34 -12.52 -3.64
C TYR A 303 7.19 -13.43 -4.86
N TYR A 304 8.32 -13.92 -5.35
CA TYR A 304 8.42 -14.84 -6.49
C TYR A 304 7.65 -14.39 -7.73
N GLY A 305 7.74 -13.07 -8.06
CA GLY A 305 7.05 -12.49 -9.21
C GLY A 305 5.53 -12.59 -9.16
N SER A 306 4.94 -12.68 -7.96
CA SER A 306 3.50 -12.88 -7.72
C SER A 306 2.92 -14.16 -8.35
N GLU A 307 3.72 -15.25 -8.46
CA GLU A 307 3.31 -16.50 -9.10
C GLU A 307 2.03 -17.11 -8.52
N SER A 308 1.67 -16.75 -7.31
CA SER A 308 0.48 -17.27 -6.61
C SER A 308 -0.86 -16.72 -7.14
N ASN A 309 -0.86 -15.78 -8.08
CA ASN A 309 -2.07 -15.14 -8.59
C ASN A 309 -1.97 -14.74 -10.08
N ASP A 310 -3.07 -14.22 -10.65
CA ASP A 310 -3.17 -13.85 -12.06
C ASP A 310 -2.33 -12.62 -12.46
N TYR A 311 -1.68 -11.95 -11.50
CA TYR A 311 -0.72 -10.87 -11.75
C TYR A 311 0.73 -11.39 -11.83
N ALA A 312 0.91 -12.71 -11.99
CA ALA A 312 2.23 -13.32 -12.10
C ALA A 312 3.07 -12.70 -13.22
N ALA A 313 4.35 -12.53 -12.98
CA ALA A 313 5.32 -12.23 -14.02
C ALA A 313 5.40 -13.41 -15.03
N GLU A 314 5.63 -13.12 -16.31
CA GLU A 314 5.75 -14.17 -17.36
C GLU A 314 6.88 -15.16 -17.10
N ASN A 315 7.87 -14.77 -16.31
CA ASN A 315 8.95 -15.62 -15.83
C ASN A 315 9.19 -15.34 -14.33
N ALA A 316 8.38 -15.93 -13.48
CA ALA A 316 8.38 -15.68 -12.03
C ALA A 316 9.74 -16.01 -11.38
N GLU A 317 10.37 -17.13 -11.76
CA GLU A 317 11.68 -17.54 -11.25
C GLU A 317 12.79 -16.52 -11.61
N LYS A 318 12.83 -16.06 -12.87
CA LYS A 318 13.80 -15.05 -13.31
C LYS A 318 13.53 -13.72 -12.62
N THR A 319 12.27 -13.30 -12.53
CA THR A 319 11.86 -12.09 -11.82
C THR A 319 12.31 -12.09 -10.37
N TRP A 320 12.12 -13.22 -9.66
CA TRP A 320 12.57 -13.35 -8.29
C TRP A 320 14.10 -13.32 -8.18
N SER A 321 14.79 -14.05 -9.04
CA SER A 321 16.25 -14.05 -9.09
C SER A 321 16.83 -12.65 -9.29
N VAL A 322 16.24 -11.86 -10.20
CA VAL A 322 16.66 -10.47 -10.47
C VAL A 322 16.30 -9.55 -9.29
N THR A 323 15.16 -9.75 -8.64
CA THR A 323 14.80 -9.01 -7.43
C THR A 323 15.80 -9.23 -6.29
N CYS A 324 16.19 -10.48 -6.06
CA CYS A 324 17.21 -10.83 -5.08
C CYS A 324 18.58 -10.21 -5.41
N GLU A 325 18.96 -10.22 -6.68
CA GLU A 325 20.19 -9.56 -7.16
C GLU A 325 20.15 -8.05 -6.95
N ALA A 326 19.04 -7.39 -7.30
CA ALA A 326 18.84 -5.96 -7.07
C ALA A 326 19.00 -5.60 -5.60
N PHE A 327 18.39 -6.35 -4.70
CA PHE A 327 18.48 -6.11 -3.27
C PHE A 327 19.87 -6.36 -2.70
N ARG A 328 20.58 -7.36 -3.23
CA ARG A 328 21.98 -7.59 -2.87
C ARG A 328 22.87 -6.39 -3.26
N ARG A 329 22.68 -5.85 -4.46
CA ARG A 329 23.42 -4.65 -4.91
C ARG A 329 23.15 -3.45 -4.01
N ILE A 330 21.90 -3.19 -3.67
CA ILE A 330 21.54 -2.10 -2.75
C ILE A 330 22.20 -2.29 -1.37
N ARG A 331 22.30 -3.52 -0.85
CA ARG A 331 23.02 -3.81 0.40
C ARG A 331 24.50 -3.49 0.30
N GLU A 332 25.14 -3.77 -0.83
CA GLU A 332 26.53 -3.43 -1.09
C GLU A 332 26.73 -1.91 -1.17
N MET A 333 25.87 -1.20 -1.91
CA MET A 333 25.89 0.27 -1.99
C MET A 333 25.72 0.90 -0.60
N GLU A 334 24.78 0.42 0.22
CA GLU A 334 24.57 0.92 1.58
C GLU A 334 25.78 0.69 2.48
N ARG A 335 26.38 -0.50 2.42
CA ARG A 335 27.62 -0.79 3.15
C ARG A 335 28.74 0.18 2.79
N ASP A 336 28.95 0.42 1.49
CA ASP A 336 30.00 1.31 1.00
C ASP A 336 29.73 2.76 1.41
N ARG A 337 28.47 3.22 1.37
CA ARG A 337 28.05 4.52 1.87
C ARG A 337 28.37 4.70 3.36
N VAL A 338 28.03 3.71 4.19
CA VAL A 338 28.28 3.73 5.63
C VAL A 338 29.78 3.74 5.93
N LEU A 339 30.57 2.94 5.20
CA LEU A 339 32.03 2.92 5.35
C LEU A 339 32.66 4.26 4.98
N ALA A 340 32.21 4.88 3.87
CA ALA A 340 32.68 6.21 3.45
C ALA A 340 32.35 7.29 4.50
N ALA A 341 31.12 7.28 5.03
CA ALA A 341 30.69 8.21 6.06
C ALA A 341 31.52 8.07 7.36
N ASN A 342 31.82 6.84 7.78
CA ASN A 342 32.64 6.57 8.94
C ASN A 342 34.10 7.05 8.73
N ARG A 343 34.72 6.79 7.56
CA ARG A 343 36.06 7.30 7.23
C ARG A 343 36.14 8.82 7.27
N ALA A 344 35.12 9.51 6.74
CA ALA A 344 35.08 10.97 6.77
C ALA A 344 35.01 11.53 8.20
N ARG A 345 34.33 10.87 9.13
CA ARG A 345 34.33 11.29 10.56
C ARG A 345 35.69 11.15 11.21
N TYR A 346 36.41 10.05 10.99
CA TYR A 346 37.75 9.83 11.57
C TYR A 346 38.83 10.75 11.00
N LEU A 347 38.61 11.39 9.85
CA LEU A 347 39.55 12.34 9.27
C LEU A 347 39.33 13.78 9.77
N HIS A 348 38.26 14.04 10.49
CA HIS A 348 37.90 15.35 11.04
C HIS A 348 37.98 15.41 12.58
N GLU A 349 38.30 14.28 13.25
CA GLU A 349 38.74 14.19 14.65
C GLU A 349 40.26 14.16 14.76
#